data_9a7fd290c76789a80ccf1dee822b19d7
#
_entry.id   9a7fd290c76789a80ccf1dee822b19d7
#
_cell.length_a   1.000
_cell.length_b   1.000
_cell.length_c   1.000
_cell.angle_alpha   90.00
_cell.angle_beta   90.00
_cell.angle_gamma   90.00
#
_symmetry.space_group_name_H-M   'P 1'
#
loop_
_entity.id
_entity.type
_entity.pdbx_description
1 polymer ?
#
loop_
_entity_poly.entity_id
_entity_poly.type
_entity_poly.pdbx_seq_one_letter_code
_entity_poly.pdbx_strand_id
1 'polypeptide(L)'
;MQVMKSISVEQAVESSLPIIDVRSPLEYEKGHIPRAINVALFSNEERAHIGTVYKQESQEAAIEIGYKYADPKREHYIHEARKAAPDGQIIVHCWRGGMRSKSMAEHL
;
A
#
# COMPACT_ATOMS: atom_id res chain seq x y z
N MET A 1 -10.00 12.57 -1.00
CA MET A 1 -9.09 12.31 0.13
C MET A 1 -7.69 12.75 -0.23
N GLN A 2 -7.03 13.48 0.66
CA GLN A 2 -5.67 13.90 0.40
C GLN A 2 -4.68 12.91 0.96
N VAL A 3 -3.62 12.67 0.20
CA VAL A 3 -2.56 11.76 0.61
C VAL A 3 -1.43 12.58 1.22
N MET A 4 -0.89 12.08 2.33
CA MET A 4 0.19 12.73 3.04
C MET A 4 1.49 12.69 2.25
N LYS A 5 2.36 13.67 2.51
CA LYS A 5 3.71 13.64 1.99
C LYS A 5 4.46 12.45 2.58
N SER A 6 5.57 12.07 1.91
CA SER A 6 6.46 11.06 2.47
C SER A 6 6.98 11.50 3.84
N ILE A 7 6.88 10.60 4.83
CA ILE A 7 7.39 10.85 6.16
C ILE A 7 8.17 9.62 6.63
N SER A 8 9.01 9.81 7.63
CA SER A 8 9.78 8.70 8.20
C SER A 8 8.89 7.79 9.04
N VAL A 9 9.37 6.58 9.33
CA VAL A 9 8.67 5.66 10.22
C VAL A 9 8.50 6.30 11.60
N GLU A 10 9.51 7.01 12.09
CA GLU A 10 9.44 7.69 13.37
C GLU A 10 8.35 8.76 13.39
N GLN A 11 8.23 9.54 12.34
CA GLN A 11 7.17 10.53 12.21
C GLN A 11 5.79 9.88 12.16
N ALA A 12 5.67 8.74 11.45
CA ALA A 12 4.42 8.01 11.37
C ALA A 12 3.98 7.50 12.75
N VAL A 13 4.92 6.94 13.51
CA VAL A 13 4.63 6.41 14.85
C VAL A 13 4.17 7.52 15.80
N GLU A 14 4.79 8.70 15.70
CA GLU A 14 4.44 9.84 16.55
C GLU A 14 3.14 10.54 16.12
N SER A 15 2.72 10.34 14.88
CA SER A 15 1.51 10.97 14.35
C SER A 15 0.25 10.35 14.95
N SER A 16 -0.79 11.16 15.08
CA SER A 16 -2.12 10.67 15.46
C SER A 16 -2.95 10.23 14.26
N LEU A 17 -2.44 10.42 13.03
CA LEU A 17 -3.16 10.05 11.83
C LEU A 17 -3.25 8.52 11.65
N PRO A 18 -4.34 8.02 11.06
CA PRO A 18 -4.43 6.60 10.73
C PRO A 18 -3.32 6.18 9.78
N ILE A 19 -2.78 4.98 9.98
CA ILE A 19 -1.74 4.41 9.13
C ILE A 19 -2.32 3.22 8.39
N ILE A 20 -2.18 3.22 7.06
CA ILE A 20 -2.57 2.10 6.22
C ILE A 20 -1.30 1.46 5.68
N ASP A 21 -1.14 0.16 5.94
CA ASP A 21 -0.04 -0.64 5.41
C ASP A 21 -0.54 -1.36 4.17
N VAL A 22 0.01 -1.00 3.02
CA VAL A 22 -0.45 -1.54 1.72
C VAL A 22 0.36 -2.75 1.27
N ARG A 23 1.24 -3.27 2.13
CA ARG A 23 1.99 -4.48 1.82
C ARG A 23 1.06 -5.69 1.83
N SER A 24 1.55 -6.82 1.28
CA SER A 24 0.77 -8.06 1.29
C SER A 24 0.48 -8.51 2.73
N PRO A 25 -0.57 -9.32 2.94
CA PRO A 25 -0.91 -9.79 4.29
C PRO A 25 0.23 -10.50 4.99
N LEU A 26 1.01 -11.28 4.25
CA LEU A 26 2.15 -12.01 4.83
C LEU A 26 3.24 -11.06 5.34
N GLU A 27 3.54 -10.01 4.56
CA GLU A 27 4.51 -9.01 5.00
C GLU A 27 4.04 -8.29 6.25
N TYR A 28 2.77 -7.91 6.30
CA TYR A 28 2.16 -7.27 7.46
C TYR A 28 2.23 -8.16 8.69
N GLU A 29 1.93 -9.43 8.52
CA GLU A 29 1.92 -10.40 9.60
C GLU A 29 3.32 -10.59 10.20
N LYS A 30 4.36 -10.52 9.38
CA LYS A 30 5.75 -10.64 9.84
C LYS A 30 6.23 -9.48 10.69
N GLY A 31 5.59 -8.33 10.56
CA GLY A 31 5.92 -7.14 11.32
C GLY A 31 5.38 -5.90 10.64
N HIS A 32 4.81 -4.98 11.42
CA HIS A 32 4.24 -3.75 10.90
C HIS A 32 4.30 -2.65 11.96
N ILE A 33 4.09 -1.43 11.53
CA ILE A 33 4.02 -0.29 12.45
C ILE A 33 2.86 -0.51 13.40
N PRO A 34 3.04 -0.33 14.73
CA PRO A 34 1.93 -0.45 15.67
C PRO A 34 0.73 0.39 15.24
N ARG A 35 -0.46 -0.13 15.43
CA ARG A 35 -1.75 0.45 15.04
C ARG A 35 -1.98 0.61 13.52
N ALA A 36 -1.04 0.22 12.66
CA ALA A 36 -1.26 0.24 11.22
C ALA A 36 -2.30 -0.81 10.82
N ILE A 37 -3.17 -0.45 9.90
CA ILE A 37 -4.20 -1.34 9.36
C ILE A 37 -3.73 -1.84 8.00
N ASN A 38 -3.82 -3.14 7.79
CA ASN A 38 -3.43 -3.73 6.50
C ASN A 38 -4.56 -3.60 5.49
N VAL A 39 -4.34 -2.75 4.48
CA VAL A 39 -5.19 -2.69 3.29
C VAL A 39 -4.28 -3.06 2.13
N ALA A 40 -4.11 -4.36 1.92
CA ALA A 40 -3.14 -4.87 0.97
C ALA A 40 -3.48 -4.49 -0.47
N LEU A 41 -2.52 -3.87 -1.16
CA LEU A 41 -2.67 -3.57 -2.58
C LEU A 41 -2.69 -4.86 -3.39
N PHE A 42 -1.89 -5.84 -2.97
CA PHE A 42 -1.80 -7.14 -3.62
C PHE A 42 -1.95 -8.26 -2.60
N SER A 43 -2.57 -9.37 -3.02
CA SER A 43 -2.55 -10.59 -2.24
C SER A 43 -1.13 -11.15 -2.18
N ASN A 44 -0.90 -12.16 -1.35
CA ASN A 44 0.41 -12.79 -1.26
C ASN A 44 0.83 -13.38 -2.61
N GLU A 45 -0.09 -14.02 -3.32
CA GLU A 45 0.15 -14.62 -4.64
C GLU A 45 0.43 -13.56 -5.69
N GLU A 46 -0.33 -12.48 -5.70
CA GLU A 46 -0.12 -11.37 -6.63
C GLU A 46 1.24 -10.72 -6.41
N ARG A 47 1.58 -10.49 -5.15
CA ARG A 47 2.88 -9.90 -4.80
C ARG A 47 4.02 -10.80 -5.25
N ALA A 48 3.90 -12.11 -5.06
CA ALA A 48 4.92 -13.07 -5.49
C ALA A 48 5.06 -13.07 -7.02
N HIS A 49 3.96 -13.02 -7.74
CA HIS A 49 3.98 -12.96 -9.21
C HIS A 49 4.68 -11.69 -9.70
N ILE A 50 4.32 -10.54 -9.12
CA ILE A 50 4.93 -9.26 -9.48
C ILE A 50 6.43 -9.31 -9.21
N GLY A 51 6.85 -9.86 -8.08
CA GLY A 51 8.26 -10.00 -7.74
C GLY A 51 9.02 -10.88 -8.73
N THR A 52 8.39 -11.96 -9.20
CA THR A 52 8.98 -12.84 -10.21
C THR A 52 9.15 -12.11 -11.54
N VAL A 53 8.13 -11.39 -11.98
CA VAL A 53 8.20 -10.61 -13.23
C VAL A 53 9.29 -9.54 -13.13
N TYR A 54 9.38 -8.87 -11.99
CA TYR A 54 10.43 -7.87 -11.77
C TYR A 54 11.82 -8.45 -11.96
N LYS A 55 12.06 -9.64 -11.42
CA LYS A 55 13.37 -10.28 -11.48
C LYS A 55 13.67 -10.90 -12.84
N GLN A 56 12.69 -11.51 -13.48
CA GLN A 56 12.88 -12.29 -14.69
C GLN A 56 12.67 -11.50 -15.98
N GLU A 57 11.89 -10.43 -15.93
CA GLU A 57 11.60 -9.64 -17.12
C GLU A 57 12.10 -8.22 -16.95
N SER A 58 11.31 -7.35 -16.33
CA SER A 58 11.71 -5.95 -16.15
C SER A 58 10.86 -5.28 -15.08
N GLN A 59 11.34 -4.12 -14.64
CA GLN A 59 10.56 -3.28 -13.73
C GLN A 59 9.28 -2.79 -14.42
N GLU A 60 9.36 -2.44 -15.69
CA GLU A 60 8.21 -1.94 -16.45
C GLU A 60 7.13 -2.99 -16.58
N ALA A 61 7.50 -4.24 -16.86
CA ALA A 61 6.54 -5.34 -16.93
C ALA A 61 5.89 -5.60 -15.57
N ALA A 62 6.65 -5.50 -14.50
CA ALA A 62 6.13 -5.67 -13.15
C ALA A 62 5.12 -4.58 -12.80
N ILE A 63 5.41 -3.32 -13.16
CA ILE A 63 4.49 -2.20 -12.92
C ILE A 63 3.19 -2.40 -13.69
N GLU A 64 3.27 -2.81 -14.95
CA GLU A 64 2.09 -3.06 -15.77
C GLU A 64 1.19 -4.14 -15.16
N ILE A 65 1.77 -5.24 -14.72
CA ILE A 65 1.01 -6.33 -14.07
C ILE A 65 0.43 -5.84 -12.74
N GLY A 66 1.18 -5.03 -12.00
CA GLY A 66 0.69 -4.44 -10.76
C GLY A 66 -0.58 -3.64 -10.98
N TYR A 67 -0.63 -2.81 -11.99
CA TYR A 67 -1.84 -2.05 -12.31
C TYR A 67 -2.99 -2.96 -12.72
N LYS A 68 -2.72 -4.02 -13.48
CA LYS A 68 -3.78 -4.98 -13.85
C LYS A 68 -4.42 -5.64 -12.64
N TYR A 69 -3.63 -5.93 -11.60
CA TYR A 69 -4.17 -6.47 -10.36
C TYR A 69 -4.89 -5.42 -9.52
N ALA A 70 -4.35 -4.20 -9.47
CA ALA A 70 -4.86 -3.16 -8.60
C ALA A 70 -6.15 -2.51 -9.10
N ASP A 71 -6.26 -2.24 -10.40
CA ASP A 71 -7.39 -1.50 -10.96
C ASP A 71 -8.76 -2.08 -10.60
N PRO A 72 -8.99 -3.41 -10.71
CA PRO A 72 -10.30 -3.96 -10.34
C PRO A 72 -10.65 -3.81 -8.86
N LYS A 73 -9.66 -3.56 -8.00
CA LYS A 73 -9.85 -3.47 -6.55
C LYS A 73 -9.94 -2.02 -6.06
N ARG A 74 -9.94 -1.07 -6.97
CA ARG A 74 -9.89 0.35 -6.63
C ARG A 74 -10.96 0.78 -5.63
N GLU A 75 -12.19 0.37 -5.86
CA GLU A 75 -13.30 0.75 -4.98
C GLU A 75 -13.14 0.14 -3.58
N HIS A 76 -12.62 -1.06 -3.50
CA HIS A 76 -12.32 -1.71 -2.23
C HIS A 76 -11.28 -0.89 -1.44
N TYR A 77 -10.21 -0.45 -2.09
CA TYR A 77 -9.19 0.36 -1.43
C TYR A 77 -9.77 1.66 -0.89
N ILE A 78 -10.59 2.32 -1.70
CA ILE A 78 -11.21 3.58 -1.31
C ILE A 78 -12.13 3.36 -0.10
N HIS A 79 -12.93 2.31 -0.14
CA HIS A 79 -13.84 1.97 0.96
C HIS A 79 -13.09 1.72 2.26
N GLU A 80 -12.05 0.89 2.20
CA GLU A 80 -11.26 0.56 3.39
C GLU A 80 -10.48 1.76 3.91
N ALA A 81 -9.94 2.59 3.03
CA ALA A 81 -9.23 3.79 3.42
C ALA A 81 -10.15 4.79 4.12
N ARG A 82 -11.35 5.00 3.60
CA ARG A 82 -12.33 5.90 4.21
C ARG A 82 -12.80 5.38 5.57
N LYS A 83 -12.96 4.08 5.69
CA LYS A 83 -13.34 3.44 6.94
C LYS A 83 -12.26 3.65 8.01
N ALA A 84 -10.98 3.56 7.62
CA ALA A 84 -9.86 3.77 8.53
C ALA A 84 -9.65 5.25 8.86
N ALA A 85 -9.98 6.15 7.94
CA ALA A 85 -9.69 7.58 8.05
C ALA A 85 -10.91 8.43 7.68
N PRO A 86 -11.93 8.49 8.54
CA PRO A 86 -13.14 9.28 8.26
C PRO A 86 -12.85 10.76 8.01
N ASP A 87 -11.79 11.29 8.59
CA ASP A 87 -11.41 12.70 8.45
C ASP A 87 -10.67 12.98 7.14
N GLY A 88 -10.40 11.97 6.34
CA GLY A 88 -9.80 12.13 5.02
C GLY A 88 -8.28 12.26 4.99
N GLN A 89 -7.60 12.16 6.12
CA GLN A 89 -6.14 12.21 6.19
C GLN A 89 -5.59 10.88 6.67
N ILE A 90 -4.68 10.29 5.90
CA ILE A 90 -4.06 9.01 6.23
C ILE A 90 -2.57 9.02 5.91
N ILE A 91 -1.86 8.10 6.53
CA ILE A 91 -0.48 7.78 6.21
C ILE A 91 -0.49 6.45 5.49
N VAL A 92 0.16 6.38 4.32
CA VAL A 92 0.24 5.16 3.54
C VAL A 92 1.67 4.63 3.61
N HIS A 93 1.81 3.39 4.02
CA HIS A 93 3.11 2.76 4.23
C HIS A 93 3.29 1.52 3.35
N CYS A 94 4.46 1.40 2.75
CA CYS A 94 4.89 0.17 2.11
C CYS A 94 6.39 -0.02 2.31
N TRP A 95 6.88 -1.17 1.86
CA TRP A 95 8.29 -1.49 1.98
C TRP A 95 9.05 -0.87 0.81
N ARG A 96 10.16 -0.18 1.08
CA ARG A 96 11.10 0.36 0.09
C ARG A 96 10.49 1.01 -1.16
N GLY A 97 11.09 2.07 -1.63
CA GLY A 97 10.79 2.69 -2.91
C GLY A 97 9.40 3.26 -3.06
N GLY A 98 8.45 2.84 -2.26
CA GLY A 98 7.14 3.45 -2.19
C GLY A 98 6.20 3.22 -3.37
N MET A 99 6.51 2.29 -4.29
CA MET A 99 5.65 2.08 -5.46
C MET A 99 4.25 1.61 -5.09
N ARG A 100 4.12 0.72 -4.12
CA ARG A 100 2.80 0.23 -3.68
C ARG A 100 2.01 1.33 -2.99
N SER A 101 2.65 2.07 -2.09
CA SER A 101 1.98 3.18 -1.39
C SER A 101 1.64 4.30 -2.36
N LYS A 102 2.51 4.59 -3.33
CA LYS A 102 2.25 5.58 -4.35
C LYS A 102 1.05 5.19 -5.21
N SER A 103 0.97 3.94 -5.63
CA SER A 103 -0.14 3.44 -6.43
C SER A 103 -1.46 3.52 -5.66
N MET A 104 -1.47 3.12 -4.39
CA MET A 104 -2.66 3.24 -3.54
C MET A 104 -3.09 4.69 -3.41
N ALA A 105 -2.14 5.59 -3.20
CA ALA A 105 -2.39 7.01 -3.08
C ALA A 105 -3.05 7.58 -4.34
N GLU A 106 -2.62 7.14 -5.51
CA GLU A 106 -3.20 7.58 -6.78
C GLU A 106 -4.65 7.13 -6.94
N HIS A 107 -5.04 6.04 -6.28
CA HIS A 107 -6.41 5.54 -6.33
C HIS A 107 -7.34 6.26 -5.33
N LEU A 108 -6.77 6.93 -4.36
CA LEU A 108 -7.54 7.63 -3.33
C LEU A 108 -7.76 9.09 -3.68
#